data_01eff940258d7c92639548d4c827ffde
#
_entry.id   01eff940258d7c92639548d4c827ffde
#
_cell.length_a   1.000
_cell.length_b   1.000
_cell.length_c   1.000
_cell.angle_alpha   90.00
_cell.angle_beta   90.00
_cell.angle_gamma   90.00
#
_symmetry.space_group_name_H-M   'P 1'
#
loop_
_entity.id
_entity.type
_entity.pdbx_description
1 polymer ?
#
loop_
_entity_poly.entity_id
_entity_poly.type
_entity_poly.pdbx_seq_one_letter_code
_entity_poly.pdbx_strand_id
1 'polypeptide(L)'
;MLMPKRVKRRRVFRGRMKGAAQRGNFIAYGDYGLVATEPGWIKSAQIEAARIAMTRYIKRSGQVWIKIFPDKPVTAKPAETRMGSGKGSPEYWVAVVKPGRVLFEMNGVDEATAREALRLASHKLPIKVKFVKREDYNKEQDGEV
;
A
#
# COMPACT_ATOMS: atom_id res chain seq x y z
N MET A 1 -7.20 -12.91 -2.46
CA MET A 1 -6.68 -11.54 -2.37
C MET A 1 -7.26 -10.85 -1.16
N LEU A 2 -6.57 -9.81 -0.69
CA LEU A 2 -7.03 -9.04 0.47
C LEU A 2 -8.33 -8.31 0.17
N MET A 3 -9.30 -8.45 1.05
CA MET A 3 -10.55 -7.72 0.98
C MET A 3 -11.23 -7.76 2.37
N PRO A 4 -12.08 -6.77 2.71
CA PRO A 4 -12.78 -6.79 3.98
C PRO A 4 -13.76 -7.97 4.05
N LYS A 5 -13.81 -8.60 5.21
CA LYS A 5 -14.78 -9.68 5.47
C LYS A 5 -16.20 -9.14 5.60
N ARG A 6 -16.32 -7.92 6.10
CA ARG A 6 -17.60 -7.27 6.37
C ARG A 6 -17.54 -5.81 6.01
N VAL A 7 -18.57 -5.31 5.36
CA VAL A 7 -18.62 -3.91 4.93
C VAL A 7 -20.00 -3.34 5.23
N LYS A 8 -20.02 -2.19 5.88
CA LYS A 8 -21.27 -1.46 6.10
C LYS A 8 -21.81 -0.88 4.79
N ARG A 9 -20.92 -0.47 3.91
CA ARG A 9 -21.25 0.03 2.58
C ARG A 9 -20.34 -0.62 1.56
N ARG A 10 -20.92 -1.25 0.57
CA ARG A 10 -20.17 -1.81 -0.54
C ARG A 10 -19.82 -0.78 -1.60
N ARG A 11 -20.61 0.30 -1.67
CA ARG A 11 -20.41 1.36 -2.66
C ARG A 11 -20.08 2.64 -1.93
N VAL A 12 -18.94 3.24 -2.24
CA VAL A 12 -18.53 4.50 -1.64
C VAL A 12 -18.14 5.49 -2.74
N PHE A 13 -18.24 6.76 -2.43
CA PHE A 13 -17.86 7.80 -3.37
C PHE A 13 -16.33 7.90 -3.43
N ARG A 14 -15.84 8.39 -4.57
CA ARG A 14 -14.44 8.71 -4.72
C ARG A 14 -14.11 9.89 -3.81
N GLY A 15 -13.22 9.72 -2.87
CA GLY A 15 -12.81 10.77 -1.94
C GLY A 15 -11.69 11.64 -2.51
N ARG A 16 -11.29 12.63 -1.71
CA ARG A 16 -10.13 13.48 -2.01
C ARG A 16 -8.88 12.86 -1.43
N MET A 17 -7.79 12.93 -2.20
CA MET A 17 -6.49 12.41 -1.76
C MET A 17 -5.49 13.54 -1.53
N LYS A 18 -5.90 14.54 -0.75
CA LYS A 18 -5.04 15.68 -0.42
C LYS A 18 -4.33 15.46 0.92
N GLY A 19 -3.17 16.08 1.05
CA GLY A 19 -2.41 16.09 2.29
C GLY A 19 -1.46 14.91 2.44
N ALA A 20 -0.75 14.88 3.55
CA ALA A 20 0.18 13.82 3.89
C ALA A 20 -0.48 12.83 4.86
N ALA A 21 0.08 11.64 4.97
CA ALA A 21 -0.41 10.64 5.90
C ALA A 21 -0.16 11.09 7.34
N GLN A 22 -1.21 10.98 8.17
CA GLN A 22 -1.11 11.28 9.61
C GLN A 22 -1.07 10.01 10.44
N ARG A 23 -1.49 8.89 9.86
CA ARG A 23 -1.43 7.57 10.46
C ARG A 23 -0.67 6.63 9.54
N GLY A 24 0.02 5.66 10.12
CA GLY A 24 0.81 4.73 9.34
C GLY A 24 2.01 5.37 8.66
N ASN A 25 2.52 6.46 9.22
CA ASN A 25 3.67 7.18 8.71
C ASN A 25 4.95 6.91 9.51
N PHE A 26 4.95 5.87 10.33
CA PHE A 26 6.12 5.40 11.07
C PHE A 26 6.35 3.93 10.78
N ILE A 27 7.62 3.52 10.82
CA ILE A 27 7.97 2.10 10.76
C ILE A 27 7.86 1.55 12.18
N ALA A 28 6.97 0.56 12.37
CA ALA A 28 6.64 0.03 13.69
C ALA A 28 7.39 -1.26 14.03
N TYR A 29 7.48 -2.18 13.09
CA TYR A 29 7.99 -3.53 13.33
C TYR A 29 9.28 -3.87 12.62
N GLY A 30 9.51 -3.32 11.45
CA GLY A 30 10.65 -3.64 10.61
C GLY A 30 11.83 -2.70 10.81
N ASP A 31 12.94 -3.06 10.20
CA ASP A 31 14.14 -2.20 10.14
C ASP A 31 14.14 -1.33 8.88
N TYR A 32 13.42 -1.77 7.86
CA TYR A 32 13.34 -1.13 6.56
C TYR A 32 11.89 -1.04 6.12
N GLY A 33 11.59 -0.09 5.27
CA GLY A 33 10.24 0.08 4.77
C GLY A 33 10.18 0.67 3.37
N LEU A 34 9.01 0.53 2.77
CA LEU A 34 8.66 1.13 1.49
C LEU A 34 7.56 2.14 1.76
N VAL A 35 7.81 3.39 1.40
CA VAL A 35 6.95 4.52 1.73
C VAL A 35 6.46 5.21 0.47
N ALA A 36 5.18 5.57 0.42
CA ALA A 36 4.60 6.29 -0.69
C ALA A 36 5.14 7.72 -0.75
N THR A 37 5.52 8.17 -1.94
CA THR A 37 5.95 9.54 -2.18
C THR A 37 4.91 10.36 -2.93
N GLU A 38 3.85 9.71 -3.40
CA GLU A 38 2.73 10.37 -4.05
C GLU A 38 1.42 9.69 -3.63
N PRO A 39 0.27 10.38 -3.74
CA PRO A 39 -1.00 9.75 -3.42
C PRO A 39 -1.44 8.80 -4.52
N GLY A 40 -2.28 7.84 -4.16
CA GLY A 40 -2.85 6.92 -5.13
C GLY A 40 -3.69 5.84 -4.51
N TRP A 41 -4.30 5.04 -5.37
CA TRP A 41 -5.06 3.86 -5.00
C TRP A 41 -4.28 2.63 -5.38
N ILE A 42 -4.08 1.74 -4.43
CA ILE A 42 -3.38 0.48 -4.66
C ILE A 42 -4.39 -0.65 -4.59
N LYS A 43 -4.52 -1.40 -5.68
CA LYS A 43 -5.46 -2.53 -5.76
C LYS A 43 -4.97 -3.70 -4.93
N SER A 44 -5.92 -4.49 -4.44
CA SER A 44 -5.62 -5.73 -3.72
C SER A 44 -4.66 -6.64 -4.50
N ALA A 45 -4.86 -6.78 -5.80
CA ALA A 45 -3.99 -7.58 -6.66
C ALA A 45 -2.55 -7.04 -6.71
N GLN A 46 -2.39 -5.72 -6.68
CA GLN A 46 -1.07 -5.08 -6.68
C GLN A 46 -0.33 -5.29 -5.35
N ILE A 47 -1.06 -5.21 -4.24
CA ILE A 47 -0.50 -5.48 -2.91
C ILE A 47 -0.01 -6.93 -2.86
N GLU A 48 -0.81 -7.87 -3.33
CA GLU A 48 -0.45 -9.29 -3.35
C GLU A 48 0.74 -9.56 -4.24
N ALA A 49 0.79 -8.95 -5.43
CA ALA A 49 1.91 -9.09 -6.34
C ALA A 49 3.21 -8.56 -5.72
N ALA A 50 3.15 -7.42 -5.03
CA ALA A 50 4.30 -6.86 -4.35
C ALA A 50 4.78 -7.77 -3.22
N ARG A 51 3.86 -8.32 -2.43
CA ARG A 51 4.19 -9.26 -1.37
C ARG A 51 4.91 -10.49 -1.91
N ILE A 52 4.40 -11.06 -2.99
CA ILE A 52 5.01 -12.24 -3.61
C ILE A 52 6.42 -11.92 -4.10
N ALA A 53 6.62 -10.76 -4.75
CA ALA A 53 7.94 -10.35 -5.24
C ALA A 53 8.95 -10.24 -4.11
N MET A 54 8.57 -9.61 -2.99
CA MET A 54 9.44 -9.48 -1.83
C MET A 54 9.77 -10.83 -1.20
N THR A 55 8.78 -11.66 -0.95
CA THR A 55 8.99 -12.94 -0.25
C THR A 55 9.80 -13.93 -1.08
N ARG A 56 9.65 -13.91 -2.41
CA ARG A 56 10.48 -14.71 -3.28
C ARG A 56 11.94 -14.34 -3.21
N TYR A 57 12.21 -13.05 -3.17
CA TYR A 57 13.59 -12.56 -3.16
C TYR A 57 14.28 -12.92 -1.85
N ILE A 58 13.64 -12.74 -0.71
CA ILE A 58 14.24 -13.01 0.59
C ILE A 58 14.23 -14.50 0.99
N LYS A 59 13.49 -15.33 0.28
CA LYS A 59 13.49 -16.81 0.46
C LYS A 59 13.30 -17.27 1.90
N ARG A 60 12.35 -16.69 2.63
CA ARG A 60 12.08 -17.02 4.03
C ARG A 60 13.16 -16.52 5.03
N SER A 61 14.09 -15.69 4.59
CA SER A 61 15.19 -15.21 5.44
C SER A 61 14.81 -14.08 6.38
N GLY A 62 13.59 -13.62 6.35
CA GLY A 62 13.16 -12.51 7.19
C GLY A 62 11.67 -12.45 7.28
N GLN A 63 11.17 -11.33 7.79
CA GLN A 63 9.75 -11.08 7.93
C GLN A 63 9.33 -9.87 7.12
N VAL A 64 8.12 -9.93 6.56
CA VAL A 64 7.49 -8.86 5.80
C VAL A 64 6.16 -8.55 6.43
N TRP A 65 5.88 -7.26 6.64
CA TRP A 65 4.57 -6.80 7.09
C TRP A 65 3.93 -5.95 6.02
N ILE A 66 2.66 -6.22 5.74
CA ILE A 66 1.83 -5.39 4.88
C ILE A 66 1.12 -4.40 5.79
N LYS A 67 1.39 -3.10 5.59
CA LYS A 67 0.89 -2.06 6.48
C LYS A 67 -0.33 -1.32 5.92
N ILE A 68 -0.81 -1.71 4.76
CA ILE A 68 -2.00 -1.16 4.12
C ILE A 68 -3.02 -2.27 3.88
N PHE A 69 -4.30 -1.89 3.86
CA PHE A 69 -5.37 -2.83 3.61
C PHE A 69 -6.35 -2.24 2.60
N PRO A 70 -6.78 -3.01 1.60
CA PRO A 70 -7.69 -2.52 0.57
C PRO A 70 -9.14 -2.57 1.09
N ASP A 71 -9.55 -1.51 1.75
CA ASP A 71 -10.87 -1.43 2.38
C ASP A 71 -11.89 -0.60 1.60
N LYS A 72 -11.47 0.05 0.51
CA LYS A 72 -12.37 0.86 -0.31
C LYS A 72 -12.82 0.08 -1.53
N PRO A 73 -14.14 -0.13 -1.71
CA PRO A 73 -14.65 -0.78 -2.91
C PRO A 73 -14.66 0.21 -4.08
N VAL A 74 -14.29 -0.27 -5.25
CA VAL A 74 -14.36 0.51 -6.49
C VAL A 74 -15.32 -0.18 -7.43
N THR A 75 -16.25 0.60 -7.96
CA THR A 75 -17.23 0.10 -8.91
C THR A 75 -16.90 0.63 -10.30
N ALA A 76 -17.06 -0.23 -11.30
CA ALA A 76 -16.98 0.19 -12.69
C ALA A 76 -18.38 0.09 -13.29
N LYS A 77 -18.72 1.03 -14.16
CA LYS A 77 -19.97 0.91 -14.92
C LYS A 77 -19.79 -0.17 -15.97
N PRO A 78 -20.70 -1.15 -16.04
CA PRO A 78 -20.68 -2.07 -17.16
C PRO A 78 -20.80 -1.29 -18.47
N ALA A 79 -20.20 -1.81 -19.53
CA ALA A 79 -20.23 -1.15 -20.84
C ALA A 79 -21.67 -0.93 -21.35
N GLU A 80 -22.60 -1.74 -20.90
CA GLU A 80 -24.01 -1.70 -21.28
C GLU A 80 -24.86 -0.79 -20.39
N THR A 81 -24.28 -0.24 -19.30
CA THR A 81 -25.03 0.59 -18.38
C THR A 81 -25.26 1.97 -18.95
N ARG A 82 -26.53 2.35 -19.11
CA ARG A 82 -26.90 3.68 -19.56
C ARG A 82 -26.71 4.69 -18.43
N MET A 83 -26.50 5.96 -18.81
CA MET A 83 -26.40 7.02 -17.85
C MET A 83 -27.66 7.10 -16.97
N GLY A 84 -27.46 7.25 -15.67
CA GLY A 84 -28.57 7.37 -14.73
C GLY A 84 -29.06 6.06 -14.11
N SER A 85 -28.50 4.93 -14.47
CA SER A 85 -28.92 3.64 -13.91
C SER A 85 -28.21 3.26 -12.61
N GLY A 86 -27.53 4.21 -11.94
CA GLY A 86 -26.91 3.99 -10.66
C GLY A 86 -25.51 3.38 -10.73
N LYS A 87 -24.88 3.19 -9.57
CA LYS A 87 -23.56 2.57 -9.47
C LYS A 87 -23.66 1.06 -9.68
N GLY A 88 -22.69 0.52 -10.40
CA GLY A 88 -22.53 -0.92 -10.51
C GLY A 88 -22.11 -1.58 -9.21
N SER A 89 -22.01 -2.90 -9.20
CA SER A 89 -21.48 -3.64 -8.06
C SER A 89 -20.00 -3.42 -7.90
N PRO A 90 -19.46 -3.51 -6.66
CA PRO A 90 -18.02 -3.43 -6.46
C PRO A 90 -17.28 -4.51 -7.25
N GLU A 91 -16.28 -4.11 -8.03
CA GLU A 91 -15.47 -5.04 -8.82
C GLU A 91 -14.15 -5.38 -8.14
N TYR A 92 -13.59 -4.43 -7.41
CA TYR A 92 -12.32 -4.64 -6.74
C TYR A 92 -12.18 -3.70 -5.55
N TRP A 93 -11.19 -3.99 -4.75
CA TRP A 93 -10.91 -3.24 -3.52
C TRP A 93 -9.55 -2.56 -3.62
N VAL A 94 -9.45 -1.36 -3.06
CA VAL A 94 -8.22 -0.57 -3.07
C VAL A 94 -7.90 -0.02 -1.70
N ALA A 95 -6.60 0.17 -1.45
CA ALA A 95 -6.12 0.97 -0.34
C ALA A 95 -5.89 2.39 -0.83
N VAL A 96 -6.44 3.37 -0.12
CA VAL A 96 -6.21 4.78 -0.42
C VAL A 96 -4.96 5.22 0.33
N VAL A 97 -3.96 5.68 -0.40
CA VAL A 97 -2.65 5.98 0.15
C VAL A 97 -2.32 7.44 -0.05
N LYS A 98 -1.79 8.07 0.99
CA LYS A 98 -1.28 9.45 0.96
C LYS A 98 0.24 9.44 1.07
N PRO A 99 0.92 10.51 0.59
CA PRO A 99 2.38 10.58 0.74
C PRO A 99 2.81 10.45 2.20
N GLY A 100 3.88 9.70 2.44
CA GLY A 100 4.38 9.43 3.78
C GLY A 100 3.85 8.14 4.40
N ARG A 101 2.86 7.50 3.78
CA ARG A 101 2.31 6.24 4.28
C ARG A 101 3.31 5.11 4.09
N VAL A 102 3.59 4.37 5.17
CA VAL A 102 4.39 3.15 5.10
C VAL A 102 3.52 2.04 4.52
N LEU A 103 3.96 1.46 3.41
CA LEU A 103 3.21 0.42 2.70
C LEU A 103 3.62 -0.98 3.16
N PHE A 104 4.91 -1.21 3.26
CA PHE A 104 5.48 -2.49 3.67
C PHE A 104 6.64 -2.26 4.62
N GLU A 105 6.85 -3.20 5.52
CA GLU A 105 8.02 -3.23 6.42
C GLU A 105 8.72 -4.56 6.28
N MET A 106 10.01 -4.56 6.53
CA MET A 106 10.84 -5.76 6.42
C MET A 106 11.92 -5.77 7.49
N ASN A 107 12.21 -6.95 8.04
CA ASN A 107 13.35 -7.12 8.93
C ASN A 107 13.98 -8.50 8.73
N GLY A 108 15.07 -8.76 9.46
CA GLY A 108 15.72 -10.06 9.44
C GLY A 108 16.63 -10.30 8.25
N VAL A 109 16.88 -9.26 7.44
CA VAL A 109 17.79 -9.30 6.28
C VAL A 109 18.69 -8.08 6.33
N ASP A 110 19.81 -8.14 5.60
CA ASP A 110 20.71 -7.00 5.49
C ASP A 110 20.12 -5.91 4.59
N GLU A 111 20.69 -4.71 4.67
CA GLU A 111 20.19 -3.55 3.94
C GLU A 111 20.18 -3.78 2.43
N ALA A 112 21.24 -4.36 1.88
CA ALA A 112 21.32 -4.60 0.43
C ALA A 112 20.22 -5.53 -0.04
N THR A 113 19.95 -6.60 0.70
CA THR A 113 18.88 -7.55 0.41
C THR A 113 17.51 -6.89 0.53
N ALA A 114 17.29 -6.12 1.59
CA ALA A 114 16.02 -5.41 1.79
C ALA A 114 15.77 -4.38 0.68
N ARG A 115 16.81 -3.63 0.30
CA ARG A 115 16.73 -2.64 -0.76
C ARG A 115 16.30 -3.26 -2.08
N GLU A 116 16.89 -4.37 -2.44
CA GLU A 116 16.53 -5.07 -3.69
C GLU A 116 15.15 -5.69 -3.62
N ALA A 117 14.78 -6.32 -2.51
CA ALA A 117 13.46 -6.91 -2.35
C ALA A 117 12.35 -5.85 -2.47
N LEU A 118 12.53 -4.72 -1.79
CA LEU A 118 11.57 -3.62 -1.84
C LEU A 118 11.54 -2.93 -3.20
N ARG A 119 12.67 -2.88 -3.90
CA ARG A 119 12.72 -2.39 -5.28
C ARG A 119 11.85 -3.26 -6.21
N LEU A 120 11.97 -4.57 -6.08
CA LEU A 120 11.15 -5.49 -6.87
C LEU A 120 9.66 -5.33 -6.55
N ALA A 121 9.33 -5.12 -5.29
CA ALA A 121 7.96 -4.85 -4.88
C ALA A 121 7.44 -3.54 -5.49
N SER A 122 8.28 -2.51 -5.55
CA SER A 122 7.89 -1.20 -6.07
C SER A 122 7.43 -1.25 -7.54
N HIS A 123 7.99 -2.18 -8.31
CA HIS A 123 7.60 -2.37 -9.71
C HIS A 123 6.19 -2.89 -9.89
N LYS A 124 5.59 -3.43 -8.84
CA LYS A 124 4.20 -3.93 -8.85
C LYS A 124 3.19 -2.89 -8.40
N LEU A 125 3.66 -1.74 -7.92
CA LEU A 125 2.80 -0.70 -7.38
C LEU A 125 2.57 0.40 -8.42
N PRO A 126 1.36 1.04 -8.40
CA PRO A 126 1.01 2.05 -9.39
C PRO A 126 1.49 3.46 -9.04
N ILE A 127 2.08 3.64 -7.86
CA ILE A 127 2.52 4.95 -7.37
C ILE A 127 4.02 4.94 -7.11
N LYS A 128 4.59 6.12 -7.02
CA LYS A 128 6.00 6.28 -6.68
C LYS A 128 6.21 6.04 -5.20
N VAL A 129 7.28 5.32 -4.89
CA VAL A 129 7.63 4.93 -3.53
C VAL A 129 9.12 5.10 -3.32
N LYS A 130 9.56 5.10 -2.06
CA LYS A 130 10.98 5.14 -1.71
C LYS A 130 11.30 4.12 -0.63
N PHE A 131 12.52 3.62 -0.65
CA PHE A 131 13.09 2.79 0.41
C PHE A 131 13.51 3.69 1.57
N VAL A 132 13.20 3.28 2.80
CA VAL A 132 13.59 4.02 4.00
C VAL A 132 14.12 3.07 5.05
N LYS A 133 15.00 3.59 5.91
CA LYS A 133 15.45 2.90 7.12
C LYS A 133 14.65 3.43 8.29
N ARG A 134 14.33 2.54 9.22
CA ARG A 134 13.49 2.86 10.38
C ARG A 134 13.97 4.10 11.16
N GLU A 135 15.22 4.12 11.54
CA GLU A 135 15.75 5.21 12.37
C GLU A 135 15.64 6.56 11.66
N ASP A 136 16.10 6.61 10.43
CA ASP A 136 16.13 7.86 9.66
C ASP A 136 14.72 8.36 9.39
N TYR A 137 13.84 7.48 8.94
CA TYR A 137 12.48 7.85 8.57
C TYR A 137 11.66 8.30 9.77
N ASN A 138 11.75 7.58 10.88
CA ASN A 138 10.98 7.90 12.08
C ASN A 138 11.42 9.25 12.68
N LYS A 139 12.70 9.57 12.63
CA LYS A 139 13.20 10.88 13.03
C LYS A 139 12.64 12.01 12.18
N GLU A 140 12.61 11.81 10.88
CA GLU A 140 12.01 12.80 9.97
C GLU A 140 10.55 13.07 10.31
N GLN A 141 9.79 12.01 10.63
CA GLN A 141 8.37 12.15 10.96
C GLN A 141 8.14 12.85 12.30
N ASP A 142 9.07 12.70 13.24
CA ASP A 142 8.99 13.39 14.53
C ASP A 142 9.43 14.85 14.44
N GLY A 143 9.94 15.28 13.29
CA GLY A 143 10.47 16.62 13.14
C GLY A 143 11.86 16.81 13.74
N GLU A 144 12.50 15.73 14.14
CA GLU A 144 13.89 15.74 14.59
C GLU A 144 14.82 15.62 13.37
N VAL A 145 15.39 16.70 13.01
CA VAL A 145 16.29 16.75 11.86
C VAL A 145 17.74 16.71 12.34
#